data_61bf044f15d6deaf292c29e4c2ee35fe
#
_entry.id   61bf044f15d6deaf292c29e4c2ee35fe
#
_cell.length_a   1.000
_cell.length_b   1.000
_cell.length_c   1.000
_cell.angle_alpha   90.00
_cell.angle_beta   90.00
_cell.angle_gamma   90.00
#
_symmetry.space_group_name_H-M   'P 1'
#
loop_
_entity.id
_entity.type
_entity.pdbx_description
1 polymer ?
#
loop_
_entity_poly.entity_id
_entity_poly.type
_entity_poly.pdbx_seq_one_letter_code
_entity_poly.pdbx_strand_id
1 'polypeptide(L)'
;MSVADRVFVAIEAGALVRTFDGGRIWGDRVRGGPYDTHTATTHPLAPGRIYSAAGDGYYESSDAGDSWRSFLDGLHHRYLVGVGVDPADPDTVIVSATGGPGSAYLPRGAEAYVYRKTKTQSWEQSMNGLPAANGTTVSHFATHAGEPGVIYAANNRGLFKSGDAGRSWKRIDLPWPDRGLADGVAALACFPE
;
A
#
# COMPACT_ATOMS: atom_id res chain seq x y z
N MET A 1 19.68 6.83 1.57
CA MET A 1 20.64 5.77 1.23
C MET A 1 20.04 4.44 1.66
N SER A 2 19.96 3.46 0.77
CA SER A 2 19.69 2.09 1.17
C SER A 2 20.84 1.63 2.07
N VAL A 3 20.53 1.02 3.20
CA VAL A 3 21.56 0.37 4.03
C VAL A 3 21.72 -1.03 3.48
N ALA A 4 22.90 -1.34 2.95
CA ALA A 4 23.23 -2.68 2.50
C ALA A 4 22.92 -3.68 3.62
N ASP A 5 22.55 -4.90 3.25
CA ASP A 5 22.27 -6.02 4.15
C ASP A 5 20.99 -5.90 5.01
N ARG A 6 20.21 -4.83 4.90
CA ARG A 6 18.88 -4.75 5.51
C ARG A 6 17.81 -5.27 4.57
N VAL A 7 17.10 -6.32 4.98
CA VAL A 7 15.97 -6.88 4.25
C VAL A 7 14.77 -7.02 5.18
N PHE A 8 13.62 -6.67 4.68
CA PHE A 8 12.33 -6.85 5.35
C PHE A 8 11.47 -7.78 4.51
N VAL A 9 10.83 -8.75 5.14
CA VAL A 9 9.93 -9.68 4.47
C VAL A 9 8.56 -9.63 5.14
N ALA A 10 7.56 -9.24 4.36
CA ALA A 10 6.16 -9.29 4.74
C ALA A 10 5.66 -10.74 4.59
N ILE A 11 5.02 -11.27 5.63
CA ILE A 11 4.47 -12.61 5.68
C ILE A 11 3.00 -12.49 6.06
N GLU A 12 2.12 -12.93 5.15
CA GLU A 12 0.68 -12.98 5.40
C GLU A 12 0.37 -13.88 6.60
N ALA A 13 -0.50 -13.40 7.50
CA ALA A 13 -0.88 -14.08 8.75
C ALA A 13 0.31 -14.53 9.60
N GLY A 14 1.41 -13.83 9.52
CA GLY A 14 2.64 -14.18 10.21
C GLY A 14 3.36 -13.01 10.86
N ALA A 15 3.98 -12.17 10.05
CA ALA A 15 4.84 -11.12 10.58
C ALA A 15 5.37 -10.17 9.49
N LEU A 16 6.04 -9.12 9.94
CA LEU A 16 7.10 -8.47 9.19
C LEU A 16 8.43 -8.85 9.85
N VAL A 17 9.17 -9.79 9.25
CA VAL A 17 10.48 -10.21 9.72
C VAL A 17 11.58 -9.40 9.05
N ARG A 18 12.75 -9.35 9.68
CA ARG A 18 13.87 -8.53 9.19
C ARG A 18 15.22 -9.16 9.45
N THR A 19 16.18 -8.79 8.62
CA THR A 19 17.61 -9.06 8.81
C THR A 19 18.42 -7.78 8.65
N PHE A 20 19.57 -7.72 9.30
CA PHE A 20 20.53 -6.61 9.20
C PHE A 20 21.93 -7.09 8.73
N ASP A 21 22.05 -8.35 8.34
CA ASP A 21 23.30 -9.00 7.98
C ASP A 21 23.21 -9.79 6.64
N GLY A 22 22.34 -9.33 5.75
CA GLY A 22 22.16 -9.94 4.42
C GLY A 22 21.44 -11.29 4.45
N GLY A 23 20.62 -11.54 5.48
CA GLY A 23 19.82 -12.76 5.57
C GLY A 23 20.48 -13.91 6.32
N ARG A 24 21.60 -13.68 7.01
CA ARG A 24 22.27 -14.70 7.82
C ARG A 24 21.50 -14.99 9.10
N ILE A 25 21.01 -13.92 9.75
CA ILE A 25 20.16 -14.00 10.95
C ILE A 25 18.90 -13.21 10.68
N TRP A 26 17.75 -13.82 10.98
CA TRP A 26 16.45 -13.18 10.87
C TRP A 26 15.86 -12.94 12.26
N GLY A 27 15.45 -11.71 12.50
CA GLY A 27 14.71 -11.35 13.69
C GLY A 27 13.24 -11.73 13.55
N ASP A 28 12.67 -12.18 14.66
CA ASP A 28 11.25 -12.46 14.78
C ASP A 28 10.41 -11.16 14.76
N ARG A 29 9.10 -11.31 14.71
CA ARG A 29 8.13 -10.22 14.77
C ARG A 29 8.35 -9.35 16.01
N VAL A 30 8.46 -8.05 15.81
CA VAL A 30 8.55 -7.09 16.91
C VAL A 30 7.18 -6.96 17.58
N ARG A 31 7.16 -7.00 18.91
CA ARG A 31 5.92 -6.81 19.68
C ARG A 31 5.28 -5.46 19.36
N GLY A 32 3.97 -5.47 19.06
CA GLY A 32 3.24 -4.28 18.62
C GLY A 32 3.39 -3.93 17.15
N GLY A 33 4.20 -4.69 16.40
CA GLY A 33 4.28 -4.60 14.95
C GLY A 33 3.10 -5.29 14.26
N PRO A 34 2.93 -5.05 12.93
CA PRO A 34 1.85 -5.64 12.16
C PRO A 34 1.94 -7.16 12.18
N TYR A 35 0.79 -7.82 12.25
CA TYR A 35 0.72 -9.28 12.26
C TYR A 35 0.50 -9.86 10.86
N ASP A 36 -0.41 -9.29 10.10
CA ASP A 36 -0.86 -9.80 8.81
C ASP A 36 -0.45 -8.80 7.70
N THR A 37 0.86 -8.69 7.45
CA THR A 37 1.41 -7.71 6.52
C THR A 37 1.24 -8.16 5.08
N HIS A 38 0.39 -7.49 4.32
CA HIS A 38 0.20 -7.74 2.89
C HIS A 38 1.20 -6.97 2.03
N THR A 39 1.46 -5.72 2.36
CA THR A 39 2.42 -4.88 1.64
C THR A 39 3.19 -3.99 2.62
N ALA A 40 4.50 -3.94 2.45
CA ALA A 40 5.36 -2.99 3.14
C ALA A 40 6.20 -2.22 2.13
N THR A 41 6.45 -0.94 2.42
CA THR A 41 7.30 -0.08 1.59
C THR A 41 8.14 0.85 2.46
N THR A 42 9.17 1.44 1.85
CA THR A 42 10.05 2.44 2.47
C THR A 42 10.05 3.70 1.60
N HIS A 43 10.67 4.76 2.10
CA HIS A 43 10.75 6.01 1.36
C HIS A 43 12.17 6.60 1.39
N PRO A 44 12.74 7.03 0.24
CA PRO A 44 14.12 7.50 0.17
C PRO A 44 14.37 8.78 0.98
N LEU A 45 13.36 9.65 1.11
CA LEU A 45 13.45 10.89 1.92
C LEU A 45 13.22 10.67 3.42
N ALA A 46 12.88 9.45 3.84
CA ALA A 46 12.67 9.09 5.24
C ALA A 46 13.39 7.78 5.58
N PRO A 47 14.74 7.78 5.62
CA PRO A 47 15.53 6.59 5.93
C PRO A 47 15.12 5.99 7.28
N GLY A 48 14.90 4.67 7.30
CA GLY A 48 14.44 3.95 8.49
C GLY A 48 12.93 3.96 8.70
N ARG A 49 12.16 4.74 7.92
CA ARG A 49 10.70 4.68 7.97
C ARG A 49 10.17 3.53 7.12
N ILE A 50 9.26 2.76 7.69
CA ILE A 50 8.59 1.64 7.03
C ILE A 50 7.09 1.84 7.17
N TYR A 51 6.36 1.64 6.09
CA TYR A 51 4.92 1.74 5.99
C TYR A 51 4.35 0.36 5.73
N SER A 52 3.36 -0.06 6.49
CA SER A 52 2.77 -1.40 6.37
C SER A 52 1.25 -1.33 6.25
N ALA A 53 0.73 -1.90 5.16
CA ALA A 53 -0.66 -2.27 5.02
C ALA A 53 -0.84 -3.71 5.47
N ALA A 54 -1.69 -3.93 6.47
CA ALA A 54 -1.89 -5.23 7.08
C ALA A 54 -3.38 -5.55 7.25
N GLY A 55 -3.72 -6.82 7.39
CA GLY A 55 -5.10 -7.26 7.62
C GLY A 55 -5.69 -6.77 8.93
N ASP A 56 -4.86 -6.33 9.86
CA ASP A 56 -5.23 -5.75 11.14
C ASP A 56 -5.08 -4.23 11.20
N GLY A 57 -4.73 -3.56 10.10
CA GLY A 57 -4.66 -2.10 10.00
C GLY A 57 -3.42 -1.54 9.34
N TYR A 58 -3.19 -0.25 9.54
CA TYR A 58 -2.04 0.46 9.04
C TYR A 58 -1.04 0.75 10.14
N TYR A 59 0.23 0.46 9.87
CA TYR A 59 1.34 0.62 10.80
C TYR A 59 2.50 1.39 10.17
N GLU A 60 3.20 2.17 11.00
CA GLU A 60 4.46 2.80 10.65
C GLU A 60 5.54 2.48 11.69
N SER A 61 6.76 2.31 11.21
CA SER A 61 7.98 2.36 11.99
C SER A 61 8.81 3.55 11.54
N SER A 62 9.48 4.23 12.45
CA SER A 62 10.44 5.31 12.16
C SER A 62 11.89 4.94 12.50
N ASP A 63 12.12 3.72 12.97
CA ASP A 63 13.38 3.22 13.52
C ASP A 63 13.78 1.87 12.92
N ALA A 64 13.51 1.70 11.62
CA ALA A 64 13.84 0.48 10.88
C ALA A 64 13.19 -0.79 11.46
N GLY A 65 11.95 -0.65 11.94
CA GLY A 65 11.14 -1.75 12.43
C GLY A 65 11.42 -2.12 13.89
N ASP A 66 12.21 -1.33 14.66
CA ASP A 66 12.45 -1.60 16.07
C ASP A 66 11.22 -1.34 16.93
N SER A 67 10.41 -0.34 16.54
CA SER A 67 9.10 -0.11 17.12
C SER A 67 8.07 0.26 16.06
N TRP A 68 6.79 0.09 16.40
CA TRP A 68 5.67 0.30 15.49
C TRP A 68 4.56 1.09 16.15
N ARG A 69 3.87 1.89 15.35
CA ARG A 69 2.65 2.59 15.73
C ARG A 69 1.57 2.36 14.69
N SER A 70 0.35 2.11 15.15
CA SER A 70 -0.83 2.08 14.28
C SER A 70 -1.47 3.46 14.16
N PHE A 71 -1.98 3.77 12.98
CA PHE A 71 -2.67 5.03 12.69
C PHE A 71 -4.01 4.68 12.04
N LEU A 72 -5.07 4.67 12.82
CA LEU A 72 -6.39 4.17 12.42
C LEU A 72 -7.49 5.23 12.40
N ASP A 73 -7.18 6.46 12.85
CA ASP A 73 -8.15 7.54 12.91
C ASP A 73 -8.65 7.94 11.51
N GLY A 74 -9.96 7.90 11.28
CA GLY A 74 -10.61 8.11 9.99
C GLY A 74 -10.61 6.87 9.06
N LEU A 75 -9.96 5.78 9.45
CA LEU A 75 -9.91 4.54 8.66
C LEU A 75 -11.07 3.62 9.05
N HIS A 76 -12.16 3.67 8.26
CA HIS A 76 -13.37 2.89 8.54
C HIS A 76 -13.28 1.42 8.11
N HIS A 77 -12.42 1.11 7.14
CA HIS A 77 -12.13 -0.25 6.68
C HIS A 77 -10.69 -0.59 7.06
N ARG A 78 -10.46 -1.72 7.72
CA ARG A 78 -9.17 -2.00 8.39
C ARG A 78 -8.42 -3.21 7.84
N TYR A 79 -9.00 -3.92 6.90
CA TYR A 79 -8.27 -4.94 6.16
C TYR A 79 -7.58 -4.29 4.97
N LEU A 80 -6.30 -4.00 5.10
CA LEU A 80 -5.51 -3.27 4.12
C LEU A 80 -4.63 -4.21 3.31
N VAL A 81 -4.58 -3.99 2.00
CA VAL A 81 -3.73 -4.80 1.11
C VAL A 81 -2.64 -3.96 0.45
N GLY A 82 -2.97 -2.84 -0.15
CA GLY A 82 -2.00 -1.98 -0.82
C GLY A 82 -1.59 -0.78 0.01
N VAL A 83 -0.33 -0.37 -0.09
CA VAL A 83 0.20 0.91 0.41
C VAL A 83 1.05 1.58 -0.64
N GLY A 84 0.88 2.89 -0.82
CA GLY A 84 1.71 3.76 -1.63
C GLY A 84 2.08 5.01 -0.84
N VAL A 85 3.24 5.59 -1.15
CA VAL A 85 3.73 6.83 -0.52
C VAL A 85 4.11 7.80 -1.62
N ASP A 86 3.72 9.06 -1.50
CA ASP A 86 4.09 10.09 -2.46
C ASP A 86 5.60 10.23 -2.54
N PRO A 87 6.22 10.11 -3.72
CA PRO A 87 7.68 10.21 -3.88
C PRO A 87 8.30 11.50 -3.34
N ALA A 88 7.54 12.59 -3.31
CA ALA A 88 8.00 13.90 -2.82
C ALA A 88 7.72 14.15 -1.33
N ASP A 89 6.78 13.42 -0.73
CA ASP A 89 6.36 13.64 0.64
C ASP A 89 6.15 12.32 1.40
N PRO A 90 7.07 11.94 2.28
CA PRO A 90 6.98 10.72 3.07
C PRO A 90 5.80 10.71 4.05
N ASP A 91 5.13 11.84 4.27
CA ASP A 91 3.97 11.94 5.15
C ASP A 91 2.63 11.78 4.41
N THR A 92 2.65 11.81 3.07
CA THR A 92 1.47 11.54 2.25
C THR A 92 1.43 10.07 1.86
N VAL A 93 0.45 9.35 2.43
CA VAL A 93 0.29 7.90 2.30
C VAL A 93 -1.11 7.56 1.75
N ILE A 94 -1.15 6.57 0.88
CA ILE A 94 -2.37 6.00 0.28
C ILE A 94 -2.45 4.53 0.67
N VAL A 95 -3.65 4.06 1.01
CA VAL A 95 -3.89 2.62 1.24
C VAL A 95 -5.16 2.16 0.52
N SER A 96 -5.18 0.89 0.14
CA SER A 96 -6.38 0.21 -0.31
C SER A 96 -6.91 -0.69 0.80
N ALA A 97 -8.19 -0.54 1.12
CA ALA A 97 -8.81 -1.13 2.30
C ALA A 97 -10.19 -1.70 2.02
N THR A 98 -10.54 -2.75 2.73
CA THR A 98 -11.86 -3.37 2.72
C THR A 98 -12.33 -3.71 4.13
N GLY A 99 -13.57 -4.22 4.24
CA GLY A 99 -14.11 -4.72 5.50
C GLY A 99 -13.50 -6.04 5.98
N GLY A 100 -12.82 -6.78 5.10
CA GLY A 100 -12.19 -8.06 5.43
C GLY A 100 -11.77 -8.84 4.18
N PRO A 101 -11.12 -10.02 4.34
CA PRO A 101 -10.59 -10.79 3.22
C PRO A 101 -11.66 -11.23 2.21
N GLY A 102 -12.89 -11.48 2.65
CA GLY A 102 -14.01 -11.87 1.78
C GLY A 102 -14.45 -10.80 0.78
N SER A 103 -14.08 -9.53 1.00
CA SER A 103 -14.40 -8.41 0.11
C SER A 103 -13.16 -7.82 -0.58
N ALA A 104 -12.03 -8.51 -0.55
CA ALA A 104 -10.76 -7.98 -1.07
C ALA A 104 -10.46 -8.38 -2.51
N TYR A 105 -10.51 -9.66 -2.83
CA TYR A 105 -9.82 -10.20 -3.99
C TYR A 105 -10.70 -10.66 -5.14
N LEU A 106 -11.92 -11.09 -4.86
CA LEU A 106 -12.81 -11.62 -5.90
C LEU A 106 -13.85 -10.56 -6.29
N PRO A 107 -14.03 -10.23 -7.59
CA PRO A 107 -14.99 -9.23 -8.05
C PRO A 107 -16.40 -9.43 -7.53
N ARG A 108 -16.82 -10.70 -7.41
CA ARG A 108 -18.09 -11.06 -6.77
C ARG A 108 -17.96 -10.92 -5.25
N GLY A 109 -18.50 -9.85 -4.71
CA GLY A 109 -18.44 -9.53 -3.29
C GLY A 109 -17.30 -8.59 -2.90
N ALA A 110 -16.48 -8.16 -3.86
CA ALA A 110 -15.47 -7.15 -3.60
C ALA A 110 -16.11 -5.80 -3.24
N GLU A 111 -15.50 -5.12 -2.29
CA GLU A 111 -15.88 -3.77 -1.87
C GLU A 111 -14.64 -3.06 -1.33
N ALA A 112 -13.84 -2.45 -2.22
CA ALA A 112 -12.59 -1.84 -1.85
C ALA A 112 -12.64 -0.32 -1.95
N TYR A 113 -12.01 0.32 -0.99
CA TYR A 113 -11.87 1.76 -0.87
C TYR A 113 -10.40 2.16 -0.91
N VAL A 114 -10.15 3.37 -1.37
CA VAL A 114 -8.84 4.01 -1.25
C VAL A 114 -8.92 5.11 -0.21
N TYR A 115 -7.97 5.12 0.70
CA TYR A 115 -7.82 6.17 1.71
C TYR A 115 -6.49 6.87 1.54
N ARG A 116 -6.47 8.14 1.93
CA ARG A 116 -5.31 9.01 1.92
C ARG A 116 -5.15 9.66 3.29
N LYS A 117 -3.92 9.77 3.77
CA LYS A 117 -3.57 10.61 4.93
C LYS A 117 -2.37 11.49 4.62
N THR A 118 -2.21 12.56 5.39
CA THR A 118 -1.00 13.38 5.46
C THR A 118 -0.50 13.45 6.90
N LYS A 119 0.58 14.17 7.15
CA LYS A 119 1.13 14.35 8.49
C LYS A 119 0.11 14.90 9.50
N THR A 120 -0.71 15.82 9.07
CA THR A 120 -1.62 16.61 9.92
C THR A 120 -3.09 16.21 9.80
N GLN A 121 -3.41 15.26 8.93
CA GLN A 121 -4.79 14.83 8.66
C GLN A 121 -4.96 13.35 8.96
N SER A 122 -6.12 13.02 9.53
CA SER A 122 -6.61 11.65 9.62
C SER A 122 -6.82 11.03 8.24
N TRP A 123 -7.11 9.74 8.19
CA TRP A 123 -7.48 9.08 6.95
C TRP A 123 -8.80 9.63 6.39
N GLU A 124 -8.78 9.96 5.12
CA GLU A 124 -9.95 10.37 4.34
C GLU A 124 -10.10 9.47 3.13
N GLN A 125 -11.32 9.19 2.72
CA GLN A 125 -11.56 8.44 1.48
C GLN A 125 -11.10 9.26 0.28
N SER A 126 -10.35 8.63 -0.62
CA SER A 126 -9.82 9.19 -1.85
C SER A 126 -10.34 8.42 -3.06
N MET A 127 -11.64 8.52 -3.32
CA MET A 127 -12.35 7.79 -4.37
C MET A 127 -12.66 8.64 -5.62
N ASN A 128 -12.30 9.92 -5.62
CA ASN A 128 -12.61 10.82 -6.74
C ASN A 128 -11.92 10.37 -8.04
N GLY A 129 -12.70 9.93 -9.02
CA GLY A 129 -12.22 9.39 -10.30
C GLY A 129 -11.89 7.90 -10.30
N LEU A 130 -11.99 7.22 -9.15
CA LEU A 130 -11.96 5.77 -9.06
C LEU A 130 -13.34 5.16 -9.29
N PRO A 131 -13.44 3.89 -9.67
CA PRO A 131 -14.71 3.16 -9.71
C PRO A 131 -15.41 3.12 -8.34
N ALA A 132 -16.72 2.89 -8.36
CA ALA A 132 -17.46 2.60 -7.12
C ALA A 132 -16.85 1.38 -6.41
N ALA A 133 -16.85 1.40 -5.07
CA ALA A 133 -16.24 0.34 -4.27
C ALA A 133 -16.84 -1.05 -4.55
N ASN A 134 -18.16 -1.11 -4.73
CA ASN A 134 -18.87 -2.36 -4.98
C ASN A 134 -18.39 -3.02 -6.29
N GLY A 135 -18.00 -4.28 -6.23
CA GLY A 135 -17.43 -5.06 -7.32
C GLY A 135 -16.00 -4.65 -7.71
N THR A 136 -15.35 -3.76 -6.92
CA THR A 136 -13.96 -3.35 -7.13
C THR A 136 -13.08 -4.04 -6.10
N THR A 137 -12.05 -4.77 -6.58
CA THR A 137 -11.05 -5.43 -5.73
C THR A 137 -10.07 -4.41 -5.15
N VAL A 138 -9.30 -4.80 -4.15
CA VAL A 138 -8.23 -3.98 -3.60
C VAL A 138 -7.28 -3.51 -4.71
N SER A 139 -6.77 -2.29 -4.53
CA SER A 139 -5.80 -1.69 -5.45
C SER A 139 -4.38 -1.96 -4.98
N HIS A 140 -3.50 -2.29 -5.93
CA HIS A 140 -2.06 -2.26 -5.76
C HIS A 140 -1.54 -0.91 -6.24
N PHE A 141 -0.56 -0.35 -5.53
CA PHE A 141 0.00 0.95 -5.85
C PHE A 141 1.45 0.84 -6.29
N ALA A 142 1.83 1.74 -7.18
CA ALA A 142 3.22 1.96 -7.55
C ALA A 142 3.52 3.46 -7.66
N THR A 143 4.74 3.83 -7.31
CA THR A 143 5.26 5.19 -7.41
C THR A 143 6.66 5.17 -8.01
N HIS A 144 7.08 6.27 -8.62
CA HIS A 144 8.41 6.43 -9.17
C HIS A 144 9.08 7.69 -8.61
N ALA A 145 10.31 7.58 -8.15
CA ALA A 145 11.03 8.67 -7.50
C ALA A 145 11.18 9.95 -8.36
N GLY A 146 11.19 9.80 -9.68
CA GLY A 146 11.24 10.91 -10.64
C GLY A 146 9.89 11.58 -10.90
N GLU A 147 8.78 11.11 -10.31
CA GLU A 147 7.43 11.64 -10.54
C GLU A 147 6.80 12.14 -9.24
N PRO A 148 7.20 13.31 -8.70
CA PRO A 148 6.60 13.89 -7.50
C PRO A 148 5.08 14.03 -7.62
N GLY A 149 4.34 13.61 -6.60
CA GLY A 149 2.87 13.68 -6.58
C GLY A 149 2.16 12.65 -7.46
N VAL A 150 2.89 11.80 -8.17
CA VAL A 150 2.30 10.79 -9.05
C VAL A 150 2.21 9.44 -8.35
N ILE A 151 1.00 8.87 -8.36
CA ILE A 151 0.71 7.53 -7.83
C ILE A 151 -0.10 6.77 -8.88
N TYR A 152 0.29 5.53 -9.14
CA TYR A 152 -0.45 4.60 -9.98
C TYR A 152 -1.20 3.61 -9.10
N ALA A 153 -2.41 3.26 -9.51
CA ALA A 153 -3.26 2.28 -8.83
C ALA A 153 -3.82 1.29 -9.85
N ALA A 154 -3.73 0.01 -9.57
CA ALA A 154 -4.29 -1.03 -10.42
C ALA A 154 -5.22 -1.96 -9.62
N ASN A 155 -6.38 -2.27 -10.19
CA ASN A 155 -7.37 -3.21 -9.66
C ASN A 155 -8.13 -3.90 -10.80
N ASN A 156 -9.15 -4.70 -10.49
CA ASN A 156 -9.95 -5.39 -11.52
C ASN A 156 -10.75 -4.46 -12.47
N ARG A 157 -10.75 -3.16 -12.24
CA ARG A 157 -11.44 -2.17 -13.09
C ARG A 157 -10.49 -1.42 -14.01
N GLY A 158 -9.18 -1.52 -13.82
CA GLY A 158 -8.20 -0.88 -14.68
C GLY A 158 -6.95 -0.37 -13.97
N LEU A 159 -6.19 0.40 -14.73
CA LEU A 159 -5.06 1.17 -14.24
C LEU A 159 -5.46 2.64 -14.15
N PHE A 160 -5.11 3.26 -13.04
CA PHE A 160 -5.42 4.65 -12.73
C PHE A 160 -4.15 5.41 -12.36
N LYS A 161 -4.10 6.69 -12.70
CA LYS A 161 -3.03 7.61 -12.32
C LYS A 161 -3.61 8.78 -11.53
N SER A 162 -3.01 9.08 -10.42
CA SER A 162 -3.14 10.36 -9.72
C SER A 162 -1.92 11.22 -10.04
N GLY A 163 -2.11 12.51 -10.28
CA GLY A 163 -1.06 13.50 -10.42
C GLY A 163 -1.07 14.54 -9.29
N ASP A 164 -1.84 14.30 -8.24
CA ASP A 164 -2.08 15.22 -7.13
C ASP A 164 -1.94 14.54 -5.76
N ALA A 165 -1.00 13.59 -5.69
CA ALA A 165 -0.69 12.82 -4.50
C ALA A 165 -1.91 12.07 -3.94
N GLY A 166 -2.70 11.47 -4.83
CA GLY A 166 -3.82 10.62 -4.48
C GLY A 166 -5.11 11.36 -4.12
N ARG A 167 -5.29 12.64 -4.44
CA ARG A 167 -6.58 13.34 -4.21
C ARG A 167 -7.61 13.04 -5.28
N SER A 168 -7.16 12.86 -6.52
CA SER A 168 -8.03 12.49 -7.64
C SER A 168 -7.31 11.53 -8.58
N TRP A 169 -8.11 10.77 -9.34
CA TRP A 169 -7.62 9.71 -10.18
C TRP A 169 -8.16 9.81 -11.59
N LYS A 170 -7.36 9.42 -12.57
CA LYS A 170 -7.76 9.30 -13.97
C LYS A 170 -7.42 7.91 -14.46
N ARG A 171 -8.37 7.27 -15.15
CA ARG A 171 -8.12 5.98 -15.79
C ARG A 171 -7.10 6.16 -16.91
N ILE A 172 -6.18 5.20 -17.01
CA ILE A 172 -5.28 5.07 -18.17
C ILE A 172 -5.93 4.05 -19.10
N ASP A 173 -6.19 4.48 -20.34
CA ASP A 173 -6.73 3.59 -21.36
C ASP A 173 -5.60 2.73 -21.93
N LEU A 174 -5.66 1.44 -21.61
CA LEU A 174 -4.77 0.41 -22.14
C LEU A 174 -5.59 -0.68 -22.82
N PRO A 175 -5.08 -1.29 -23.89
CA PRO A 175 -5.72 -2.46 -24.50
C PRO A 175 -5.51 -3.68 -23.58
N TRP A 176 -6.45 -3.89 -22.66
CA TRP A 176 -6.44 -5.08 -21.81
C TRP A 176 -6.93 -6.31 -22.59
N PRO A 177 -6.30 -7.47 -22.41
CA PRO A 177 -6.88 -8.74 -22.90
C PRO A 177 -8.26 -8.96 -22.27
N ASP A 178 -9.18 -9.59 -23.00
CA ASP A 178 -10.58 -9.79 -22.58
C ASP A 178 -10.75 -10.45 -21.20
N ARG A 179 -9.75 -11.16 -20.71
CA ARG A 179 -9.70 -11.78 -19.37
C ARG A 179 -8.71 -11.13 -18.41
N GLY A 180 -7.92 -10.15 -18.85
CA GLY A 180 -6.76 -9.65 -18.12
C GLY A 180 -7.05 -8.93 -16.81
N LEU A 181 -8.27 -8.46 -16.60
CA LEU A 181 -8.68 -7.81 -15.35
C LEU A 181 -9.71 -8.61 -14.55
N ALA A 182 -10.35 -9.61 -15.16
CA ALA A 182 -11.43 -10.37 -14.53
C ALA A 182 -10.95 -11.16 -13.30
N ASP A 183 -9.68 -11.56 -13.30
CA ASP A 183 -9.05 -12.34 -12.22
C ASP A 183 -8.32 -11.44 -11.20
N GLY A 184 -8.43 -10.12 -11.32
CA GLY A 184 -7.77 -9.14 -10.46
C GLY A 184 -6.33 -8.81 -10.88
N VAL A 185 -5.71 -7.93 -10.12
CA VAL A 185 -4.30 -7.53 -10.29
C VAL A 185 -3.52 -8.02 -9.09
N ALA A 186 -2.43 -8.74 -9.32
CA ALA A 186 -1.59 -9.30 -8.26
C ALA A 186 -0.49 -8.34 -7.80
N ALA A 187 0.03 -7.50 -8.70
CA ALA A 187 1.10 -6.55 -8.42
C ALA A 187 1.13 -5.40 -9.44
N LEU A 188 1.75 -4.29 -9.04
CA LEU A 188 2.05 -3.16 -9.89
C LEU A 188 3.45 -2.65 -9.57
N ALA A 189 4.26 -2.34 -10.60
CA ALA A 189 5.57 -1.77 -10.45
C ALA A 189 5.82 -0.68 -11.52
N CYS A 190 6.56 0.36 -11.15
CA CYS A 190 7.09 1.36 -12.07
C CYS A 190 8.59 1.13 -12.24
N PHE A 191 9.07 1.22 -13.47
CA PHE A 191 10.49 1.14 -13.80
C PHE A 191 10.93 2.45 -14.44
N PRO A 192 12.17 2.91 -14.15
CA PRO A 192 12.76 4.02 -14.89
C PRO A 192 12.95 3.61 -16.36
N GLU A 193 12.81 4.59 -17.26
CA GLU A 193 13.20 4.43 -18.66
C GLU A 193 14.72 4.28 -18.84
#